data_a8150b22d46f2f947aaebf39ed0c870a
#
_entry.id   a8150b22d46f2f947aaebf39ed0c870a
#
_cell.length_a   1.000
_cell.length_b   1.000
_cell.length_c   1.000
_cell.angle_alpha   90.00
_cell.angle_beta   90.00
_cell.angle_gamma   90.00
#
_symmetry.space_group_name_H-M   'P 1'
#
loop_
_entity.id
_entity.type
_entity.pdbx_description
1 polymer ?
#
loop_
_entity_poly.entity_id
_entity_poly.type
_entity_poly.pdbx_seq_one_letter_code
_entity_poly.pdbx_strand_id
1 'polypeptide(L)'
;MCIRDSYGDSLVQNDILGSDKPWLIIFIPALGGLIAGLIIEYWSKEAKGVGVPLVMESVAFKQARLSAKQGLAKCVAAITSVGTGMSLGRVGPMVVVSSTLASEIGQRTGKTVDETRTIVGCGAAAAITTAFNAPLGGVLFAIELILAELKTKSFIPIVVAAVIATTVGRSLTGDVAAFDSIPQYKLGSAIEYPFYIILGILTGLAA
;
A
#
# COMPACT_ATOMS: atom_id res chain seq x y z
N MET A 1 12.19 7.45 -3.84
CA MET A 1 12.22 8.36 -2.71
C MET A 1 11.89 7.68 -1.38
N CYS A 2 11.08 6.62 -1.30
CA CYS A 2 10.73 5.96 -0.03
C CYS A 2 11.72 4.92 0.51
N ILE A 3 12.68 4.45 -0.25
CA ILE A 3 13.65 3.42 0.18
C ILE A 3 14.94 4.05 0.70
N ARG A 4 15.24 5.27 0.28
CA ARG A 4 16.46 6.00 0.66
C ARG A 4 16.46 6.45 2.13
N ASP A 5 15.29 6.62 2.73
CA ASP A 5 15.17 7.30 4.02
C ASP A 5 15.05 6.38 5.23
N SER A 6 14.87 5.05 5.09
CA SER A 6 14.64 4.20 6.26
C SER A 6 15.52 2.94 6.37
N TYR A 7 16.00 2.38 5.25
CA TYR A 7 16.88 1.21 5.25
C TYR A 7 18.00 1.30 4.20
N GLY A 8 17.93 2.28 3.30
CA GLY A 8 18.85 2.41 2.18
C GLY A 8 20.17 3.08 2.54
N ASP A 9 20.20 3.94 3.55
CA ASP A 9 21.40 4.69 3.86
C ASP A 9 22.51 3.83 4.45
N SER A 10 22.19 2.77 5.19
CA SER A 10 23.21 1.91 5.78
C SER A 10 23.68 0.76 4.90
N LEU A 11 22.82 0.20 4.06
CA LEU A 11 23.18 -0.93 3.19
C LEU A 11 23.59 -0.50 1.79
N VAL A 12 22.98 0.56 1.27
CA VAL A 12 23.26 1.04 -0.10
C VAL A 12 24.44 2.02 -0.12
N GLN A 13 24.65 2.78 0.95
CA GLN A 13 25.70 3.79 1.01
C GLN A 13 27.06 3.20 1.36
N ASN A 14 27.13 2.13 2.16
CA ASN A 14 28.42 1.55 2.56
C ASN A 14 28.92 0.41 1.67
N ASP A 15 28.03 -0.41 1.06
CA ASP A 15 28.49 -1.60 0.34
C ASP A 15 28.21 -1.60 -1.17
N ILE A 16 27.18 -0.90 -1.66
CA ILE A 16 26.77 -0.98 -3.07
C ILE A 16 27.08 0.31 -3.84
N LEU A 17 26.90 1.50 -3.24
CA LEU A 17 27.24 2.78 -3.86
C LEU A 17 28.72 3.14 -3.72
N GLY A 18 29.45 2.53 -2.78
CA GLY A 18 30.90 2.66 -2.64
C GLY A 18 31.70 1.73 -3.57
N SER A 19 31.05 0.84 -4.32
CA SER A 19 31.73 0.01 -5.30
C SER A 19 31.80 0.73 -6.65
N ASP A 20 32.97 0.66 -7.29
CA ASP A 20 33.28 1.25 -8.62
C ASP A 20 32.45 0.72 -9.80
N LYS A 21 31.26 0.14 -9.54
CA LYS A 21 30.43 -0.52 -10.55
C LYS A 21 29.01 0.03 -10.59
N PRO A 22 28.75 1.16 -11.26
CA PRO A 22 27.40 1.76 -11.38
C PRO A 22 26.38 0.85 -12.07
N TRP A 23 26.79 -0.17 -12.79
CA TRP A 23 25.96 -1.15 -13.48
C TRP A 23 25.09 -1.99 -12.52
N LEU A 24 25.58 -2.27 -11.31
CA LEU A 24 24.83 -3.07 -10.32
C LEU A 24 23.54 -2.36 -9.87
N ILE A 25 23.54 -1.04 -9.82
CA ILE A 25 22.37 -0.23 -9.46
C ILE A 25 21.23 -0.39 -10.46
N ILE A 26 21.55 -0.67 -11.72
CA ILE A 26 20.56 -0.88 -12.79
C ILE A 26 20.12 -2.35 -12.83
N PHE A 27 21.06 -3.30 -12.69
CA PHE A 27 20.77 -4.72 -12.84
C PHE A 27 20.01 -5.33 -11.65
N ILE A 28 20.28 -4.88 -10.40
CA ILE A 28 19.63 -5.44 -9.21
C ILE A 28 18.11 -5.20 -9.23
N PRO A 29 17.58 -3.98 -9.46
CA PRO A 29 16.15 -3.76 -9.59
C PRO A 29 15.54 -4.48 -10.80
N ALA A 30 16.26 -4.56 -11.92
CA ALA A 30 15.80 -5.25 -13.12
C ALA A 30 15.59 -6.75 -12.85
N LEU A 31 16.56 -7.41 -12.19
CA LEU A 31 16.42 -8.80 -11.76
C LEU A 31 15.29 -8.98 -10.75
N GLY A 32 15.15 -8.07 -9.79
CA GLY A 32 14.06 -8.08 -8.82
C GLY A 32 12.69 -7.99 -9.46
N GLY A 33 12.54 -7.12 -10.45
CA GLY A 33 11.30 -6.98 -11.22
C GLY A 33 10.99 -8.23 -12.03
N LEU A 34 12.00 -8.83 -12.65
CA LEU A 34 11.85 -10.09 -13.40
C LEU A 34 11.41 -11.24 -12.48
N ILE A 35 12.06 -11.39 -11.32
CA ILE A 35 11.70 -12.42 -10.33
C ILE A 35 10.28 -12.18 -9.82
N ALA A 36 9.91 -10.96 -9.46
CA ALA A 36 8.57 -10.61 -9.00
C ALA A 36 7.51 -10.89 -10.08
N GLY A 37 7.81 -10.56 -11.33
CA GLY A 37 6.95 -10.88 -12.47
C GLY A 37 6.74 -12.38 -12.67
N LEU A 38 7.81 -13.16 -12.58
CA LEU A 38 7.74 -14.62 -12.65
C LEU A 38 6.92 -15.22 -11.49
N ILE A 39 7.10 -14.72 -10.28
CA ILE A 39 6.31 -15.16 -9.10
C ILE A 39 4.82 -14.94 -9.37
N ILE A 40 4.42 -13.76 -9.85
CA ILE A 40 3.01 -13.47 -10.16
C ILE A 40 2.50 -14.35 -11.31
N GLU A 41 3.29 -14.55 -12.36
CA GLU A 41 2.89 -15.36 -13.51
C GLU A 41 2.69 -16.83 -13.17
N TYR A 42 3.62 -17.43 -12.41
CA TYR A 42 3.58 -18.86 -12.11
C TYR A 42 2.71 -19.19 -10.89
N TRP A 43 2.66 -18.32 -9.90
CA TRP A 43 1.96 -18.63 -8.65
C TRP A 43 0.48 -18.24 -8.68
N SER A 44 0.14 -17.12 -9.28
CA SER A 44 -1.26 -16.69 -9.37
C SER A 44 -1.49 -15.76 -10.56
N LYS A 45 -1.97 -16.33 -11.66
CA LYS A 45 -2.39 -15.56 -12.84
C LYS A 45 -3.51 -14.55 -12.50
N GLU A 46 -4.32 -14.85 -11.49
CA GLU A 46 -5.38 -13.97 -10.98
C GLU A 46 -4.84 -12.77 -10.18
N ALA A 47 -3.60 -12.85 -9.68
CA ALA A 47 -2.93 -11.75 -8.98
C ALA A 47 -2.39 -10.65 -9.93
N LYS A 48 -2.59 -10.77 -11.24
CA LYS A 48 -2.19 -9.75 -12.24
C LYS A 48 -2.94 -8.42 -12.08
N GLY A 49 -4.03 -8.38 -11.30
CA GLY A 49 -4.75 -7.15 -10.97
C GLY A 49 -3.88 -6.14 -10.19
N VAL A 50 -4.12 -4.87 -10.46
CA VAL A 50 -3.42 -3.76 -9.80
C VAL A 50 -3.95 -3.59 -8.37
N GLY A 51 -3.10 -3.70 -7.36
CA GLY A 51 -3.26 -3.33 -5.95
C GLY A 51 -4.70 -3.10 -5.41
N VAL A 52 -5.00 -1.85 -5.09
CA VAL A 52 -6.31 -1.44 -4.55
C VAL A 52 -7.49 -1.77 -5.47
N PRO A 53 -7.45 -1.56 -6.81
CA PRO A 53 -8.55 -1.93 -7.70
C PRO A 53 -8.94 -3.41 -7.64
N LEU A 54 -7.98 -4.32 -7.38
CA LEU A 54 -8.29 -5.74 -7.20
C LEU A 54 -9.21 -5.98 -6.00
N VAL A 55 -8.97 -5.26 -4.90
CA VAL A 55 -9.80 -5.35 -3.69
C VAL A 55 -11.18 -4.75 -3.95
N MET A 56 -11.25 -3.60 -4.62
CA MET A 56 -12.50 -2.94 -5.01
C MET A 56 -13.36 -3.85 -5.89
N GLU A 57 -12.78 -4.45 -6.93
CA GLU A 57 -13.45 -5.41 -7.81
C GLU A 57 -13.99 -6.62 -7.02
N SER A 58 -13.19 -7.13 -6.08
CA SER A 58 -13.57 -8.26 -5.25
C SER A 58 -14.77 -7.93 -4.35
N VAL A 59 -14.78 -6.75 -3.74
CA VAL A 59 -15.88 -6.29 -2.89
C VAL A 59 -17.14 -6.03 -3.70
N ALA A 60 -17.00 -5.41 -4.89
CA ALA A 60 -18.15 -5.06 -5.73
C ALA A 60 -18.76 -6.29 -6.42
N PHE A 61 -17.96 -7.15 -7.05
CA PHE A 61 -18.43 -8.19 -7.97
C PHE A 61 -18.21 -9.62 -7.48
N LYS A 62 -17.23 -9.89 -6.60
CA LYS A 62 -16.84 -11.25 -6.19
C LYS A 62 -17.22 -11.58 -4.74
N GLN A 63 -18.27 -10.96 -4.22
CA GLN A 63 -18.77 -11.22 -2.85
C GLN A 63 -17.68 -11.06 -1.77
N ALA A 64 -16.71 -10.14 -1.97
CA ALA A 64 -15.57 -9.91 -1.09
C ALA A 64 -14.67 -11.16 -0.89
N ARG A 65 -14.70 -12.12 -1.81
CA ARG A 65 -13.85 -13.31 -1.76
C ARG A 65 -12.51 -13.06 -2.41
N LEU A 66 -11.48 -12.92 -1.59
CA LEU A 66 -10.08 -12.83 -2.02
C LEU A 66 -9.38 -14.15 -1.69
N SER A 67 -8.63 -14.68 -2.63
CA SER A 67 -7.90 -15.94 -2.41
C SER A 67 -6.61 -15.69 -1.62
N ALA A 68 -6.35 -16.50 -0.60
CA ALA A 68 -5.11 -16.45 0.17
C ALA A 68 -3.86 -16.58 -0.72
N LYS A 69 -3.95 -17.35 -1.80
CA LYS A 69 -2.86 -17.50 -2.80
C LYS A 69 -2.53 -16.17 -3.47
N GLN A 70 -3.55 -15.37 -3.81
CA GLN A 70 -3.35 -14.03 -4.41
C GLN A 70 -2.64 -13.07 -3.45
N GLY A 71 -3.09 -13.04 -2.19
CA GLY A 71 -2.46 -12.22 -1.14
C GLY A 71 -1.01 -12.61 -0.91
N LEU A 72 -0.73 -13.91 -0.79
CA LEU A 72 0.63 -14.40 -0.58
C LEU A 72 1.55 -14.13 -1.77
N ALA A 73 1.09 -14.36 -3.00
CA ALA A 73 1.84 -14.04 -4.21
C ALA A 73 2.18 -12.55 -4.30
N LYS A 74 1.23 -11.67 -3.98
CA LYS A 74 1.44 -10.21 -3.93
C LYS A 74 2.42 -9.82 -2.82
N CYS A 75 2.33 -10.46 -1.65
CA CYS A 75 3.25 -10.20 -0.54
C CYS A 75 4.70 -10.53 -0.93
N VAL A 76 4.93 -11.74 -1.46
CA VAL A 76 6.27 -12.18 -1.87
C VAL A 76 6.81 -11.33 -3.02
N ALA A 77 6.00 -11.05 -4.03
CA ALA A 77 6.40 -10.18 -5.14
C ALA A 77 6.74 -8.75 -4.67
N ALA A 78 5.96 -8.20 -3.74
CA ALA A 78 6.23 -6.87 -3.17
C ALA A 78 7.53 -6.85 -2.36
N ILE A 79 7.76 -7.86 -1.51
CA ILE A 79 9.01 -7.99 -0.73
C ILE A 79 10.21 -8.08 -1.67
N THR A 80 10.12 -8.89 -2.73
CA THR A 80 11.18 -9.05 -3.71
C THR A 80 11.46 -7.74 -4.46
N SER A 81 10.40 -7.06 -4.94
CA SER A 81 10.54 -5.81 -5.68
C SER A 81 11.10 -4.68 -4.82
N VAL A 82 10.58 -4.50 -3.61
CA VAL A 82 11.04 -3.45 -2.70
C VAL A 82 12.43 -3.77 -2.17
N GLY A 83 12.70 -5.04 -1.83
CA GLY A 83 14.00 -5.48 -1.34
C GLY A 83 15.15 -5.34 -2.37
N THR A 84 14.83 -5.38 -3.67
CA THR A 84 15.81 -5.12 -4.74
C THR A 84 15.96 -3.64 -5.10
N GLY A 85 15.32 -2.74 -4.36
CA GLY A 85 15.45 -1.30 -4.56
C GLY A 85 14.54 -0.70 -5.63
N MET A 86 13.51 -1.41 -6.09
CA MET A 86 12.53 -0.84 -7.02
C MET A 86 11.72 0.26 -6.34
N SER A 87 11.59 1.39 -7.00
CA SER A 87 10.75 2.52 -6.53
C SER A 87 9.26 2.24 -6.80
N LEU A 88 8.72 1.21 -6.16
CA LEU A 88 7.30 0.85 -6.23
C LEU A 88 6.57 1.29 -4.96
N GLY A 89 5.34 1.73 -5.14
CA GLY A 89 4.48 2.08 -4.00
C GLY A 89 4.17 0.85 -3.14
N ARG A 90 4.49 0.91 -1.85
CA ARG A 90 4.23 -0.17 -0.88
C ARG A 90 2.77 -0.29 -0.46
N VAL A 91 1.97 0.76 -0.66
CA VAL A 91 0.60 0.84 -0.15
C VAL A 91 -0.33 -0.17 -0.81
N GLY A 92 -0.28 -0.28 -2.14
CA GLY A 92 -1.11 -1.21 -2.91
C GLY A 92 -0.98 -2.67 -2.43
N PRO A 93 0.22 -3.24 -2.40
CA PRO A 93 0.43 -4.58 -1.86
C PRO A 93 -0.01 -4.75 -0.41
N MET A 94 0.24 -3.77 0.47
CA MET A 94 -0.21 -3.82 1.87
C MET A 94 -1.72 -3.92 1.99
N VAL A 95 -2.47 -3.12 1.23
CA VAL A 95 -3.93 -3.17 1.20
C VAL A 95 -4.42 -4.53 0.69
N VAL A 96 -3.83 -5.07 -0.37
CA VAL A 96 -4.21 -6.40 -0.89
C VAL A 96 -3.99 -7.49 0.14
N VAL A 97 -2.82 -7.53 0.78
CA VAL A 97 -2.47 -8.55 1.78
C VAL A 97 -3.41 -8.49 2.98
N SER A 98 -3.61 -7.30 3.56
CA SER A 98 -4.50 -7.12 4.72
C SER A 98 -5.95 -7.45 4.39
N SER A 99 -6.45 -7.01 3.23
CA SER A 99 -7.80 -7.31 2.76
C SER A 99 -7.99 -8.80 2.47
N THR A 100 -6.95 -9.47 1.95
CA THR A 100 -6.99 -10.92 1.70
C THR A 100 -7.06 -11.70 3.01
N LEU A 101 -6.25 -11.35 4.01
CA LEU A 101 -6.31 -11.97 5.34
C LEU A 101 -7.68 -11.75 5.98
N ALA A 102 -8.21 -10.54 5.89
CA ALA A 102 -9.54 -10.19 6.38
C ALA A 102 -10.64 -10.99 5.68
N SER A 103 -10.57 -11.14 4.35
CA SER A 103 -11.50 -11.96 3.57
C SER A 103 -11.45 -13.43 3.97
N GLU A 104 -10.26 -13.98 4.15
CA GLU A 104 -10.07 -15.37 4.58
C GLU A 104 -10.68 -15.64 5.96
N ILE A 105 -10.50 -14.71 6.91
CA ILE A 105 -11.13 -14.78 8.24
C ILE A 105 -12.64 -14.75 8.10
N GLY A 106 -13.20 -13.83 7.31
CA GLY A 106 -14.64 -13.75 7.07
C GLY A 106 -15.23 -15.04 6.50
N GLN A 107 -14.54 -15.62 5.50
CA GLN A 107 -14.96 -16.87 4.87
C GLN A 107 -14.90 -18.07 5.83
N ARG A 108 -13.81 -18.21 6.60
CA ARG A 108 -13.63 -19.32 7.56
C ARG A 108 -14.58 -19.24 8.75
N THR A 109 -14.98 -18.04 9.14
CA THR A 109 -15.94 -17.84 10.24
C THR A 109 -17.42 -17.96 9.79
N GLY A 110 -17.67 -18.29 8.53
CA GLY A 110 -19.03 -18.46 8.00
C GLY A 110 -19.86 -17.19 8.00
N LYS A 111 -19.23 -16.03 7.91
CA LYS A 111 -19.88 -14.72 7.89
C LYS A 111 -20.66 -14.49 6.60
N THR A 112 -21.72 -13.69 6.70
CA THR A 112 -22.49 -13.26 5.53
C THR A 112 -21.62 -12.42 4.58
N VAL A 113 -22.05 -12.28 3.33
CA VAL A 113 -21.32 -11.49 2.33
C VAL A 113 -21.12 -10.04 2.79
N ASP A 114 -22.16 -9.43 3.40
CA ASP A 114 -22.07 -8.05 3.88
C ASP A 114 -21.13 -7.90 5.08
N GLU A 115 -21.12 -8.87 5.99
CA GLU A 115 -20.16 -8.90 7.09
C GLU A 115 -18.75 -9.09 6.57
N THR A 116 -18.54 -9.97 5.58
CA THR A 116 -17.22 -10.20 4.95
C THR A 116 -16.74 -8.95 4.24
N ARG A 117 -17.60 -8.21 3.54
CA ARG A 117 -17.27 -6.89 2.96
C ARG A 117 -16.77 -5.91 4.03
N THR A 118 -17.47 -5.86 5.16
CA THR A 118 -17.07 -5.00 6.30
C THR A 118 -15.70 -5.41 6.85
N ILE A 119 -15.45 -6.71 7.02
CA ILE A 119 -14.19 -7.25 7.52
C ILE A 119 -13.04 -6.92 6.53
N VAL A 120 -13.28 -7.03 5.22
CA VAL A 120 -12.32 -6.64 4.17
C VAL A 120 -12.02 -5.14 4.25
N GLY A 121 -13.04 -4.31 4.47
CA GLY A 121 -12.89 -2.87 4.72
C GLY A 121 -12.04 -2.58 5.96
N CYS A 122 -12.22 -3.34 7.05
CA CYS A 122 -11.36 -3.25 8.24
C CYS A 122 -9.89 -3.55 7.92
N GLY A 123 -9.63 -4.58 7.11
CA GLY A 123 -8.28 -4.93 6.66
C GLY A 123 -7.64 -3.82 5.83
N ALA A 124 -8.39 -3.24 4.88
CA ALA A 124 -7.92 -2.12 4.06
C ALA A 124 -7.64 -0.87 4.92
N ALA A 125 -8.56 -0.52 5.84
CA ALA A 125 -8.37 0.58 6.77
C ALA A 125 -7.10 0.39 7.61
N ALA A 126 -6.90 -0.78 8.18
CA ALA A 126 -5.73 -1.12 8.98
C ALA A 126 -4.41 -0.94 8.19
N ALA A 127 -4.38 -1.37 6.91
CA ALA A 127 -3.21 -1.21 6.06
C ALA A 127 -2.86 0.26 5.82
N ILE A 128 -3.83 1.07 5.42
CA ILE A 128 -3.63 2.50 5.15
C ILE A 128 -3.25 3.25 6.42
N THR A 129 -3.97 2.98 7.51
CA THR A 129 -3.72 3.59 8.82
C THR A 129 -2.29 3.36 9.29
N THR A 130 -1.82 2.11 9.20
CA THR A 130 -0.46 1.75 9.62
C THR A 130 0.59 2.34 8.68
N ALA A 131 0.32 2.34 7.36
CA ALA A 131 1.26 2.87 6.36
C ALA A 131 1.50 4.39 6.51
N PHE A 132 0.46 5.14 6.88
CA PHE A 132 0.51 6.61 6.95
C PHE A 132 0.44 7.17 8.38
N ASN A 133 0.28 6.32 9.39
CA ASN A 133 0.02 6.73 10.79
C ASN A 133 -1.19 7.67 10.90
N ALA A 134 -2.22 7.45 10.06
CA ALA A 134 -3.38 8.33 9.91
C ALA A 134 -4.69 7.53 10.04
N PRO A 135 -5.23 7.37 11.28
CA PRO A 135 -6.43 6.57 11.51
C PRO A 135 -7.65 7.06 10.73
N LEU A 136 -7.91 8.36 10.73
CA LEU A 136 -9.04 8.94 9.99
C LEU A 136 -8.91 8.73 8.48
N GLY A 137 -7.69 8.90 7.94
CA GLY A 137 -7.41 8.65 6.52
C GLY A 137 -7.68 7.20 6.12
N GLY A 138 -7.29 6.23 6.96
CA GLY A 138 -7.57 4.82 6.73
C GLY A 138 -9.05 4.47 6.76
N VAL A 139 -9.81 5.06 7.70
CA VAL A 139 -11.27 4.89 7.79
C VAL A 139 -11.96 5.44 6.54
N LEU A 140 -11.68 6.67 6.16
CA LEU A 140 -12.27 7.30 4.99
C LEU A 140 -11.93 6.55 3.71
N PHE A 141 -10.68 6.15 3.54
CA PHE A 141 -10.25 5.33 2.41
C PHE A 141 -11.05 4.02 2.29
N ALA A 142 -11.23 3.31 3.40
CA ALA A 142 -11.95 2.04 3.37
C ALA A 142 -13.44 2.22 3.04
N ILE A 143 -14.07 3.26 3.56
CA ILE A 143 -15.49 3.53 3.33
C ILE A 143 -15.72 4.03 1.91
N GLU A 144 -14.93 5.00 1.46
CA GLU A 144 -15.13 5.66 0.18
C GLU A 144 -14.67 4.80 -1.01
N LEU A 145 -13.47 4.21 -0.92
CA LEU A 145 -12.86 3.50 -2.04
C LEU A 145 -13.15 1.99 -2.02
N ILE A 146 -13.18 1.36 -0.86
CA ILE A 146 -13.32 -0.11 -0.81
C ILE A 146 -14.78 -0.52 -0.74
N LEU A 147 -15.56 0.07 0.17
CA LEU A 147 -16.96 -0.29 0.33
C LEU A 147 -17.87 0.47 -0.63
N ALA A 148 -17.51 1.68 -1.02
CA ALA A 148 -18.31 2.61 -1.82
C ALA A 148 -19.73 2.84 -1.25
N GLU A 149 -19.96 2.53 0.02
CA GLU A 149 -21.23 2.62 0.71
C GLU A 149 -21.04 3.09 2.15
N LEU A 150 -21.77 4.13 2.55
CA LEU A 150 -21.82 4.64 3.94
C LEU A 150 -22.90 3.89 4.74
N LYS A 151 -22.63 2.65 5.14
CA LYS A 151 -23.52 1.93 6.06
C LYS A 151 -23.04 2.11 7.50
N THR A 152 -23.89 2.63 8.37
CA THR A 152 -23.58 2.83 9.80
C THR A 152 -23.06 1.55 10.48
N LYS A 153 -23.59 0.38 10.08
CA LYS A 153 -23.17 -0.92 10.61
C LYS A 153 -21.70 -1.26 10.29
N SER A 154 -21.18 -0.80 9.16
CA SER A 154 -19.80 -1.05 8.73
C SER A 154 -18.83 -0.02 9.29
N PHE A 155 -19.32 1.18 9.64
CA PHE A 155 -18.48 2.30 10.10
C PHE A 155 -17.75 1.99 11.41
N ILE A 156 -18.50 1.54 12.43
CA ILE A 156 -17.94 1.31 13.77
C ILE A 156 -16.82 0.25 13.77
N PRO A 157 -16.99 -0.94 13.17
CA PRO A 157 -15.89 -1.92 13.07
C PRO A 157 -14.65 -1.39 12.38
N ILE A 158 -14.81 -0.59 11.31
CA ILE A 158 -13.70 -0.02 10.55
C ILE A 158 -12.92 0.98 11.39
N VAL A 159 -13.61 1.86 12.12
CA VAL A 159 -12.97 2.81 13.05
C VAL A 159 -12.17 2.08 14.12
N VAL A 160 -12.78 1.08 14.76
CA VAL A 160 -12.10 0.28 15.79
C VAL A 160 -10.86 -0.41 15.22
N ALA A 161 -10.96 -1.01 14.03
CA ALA A 161 -9.83 -1.65 13.36
C ALA A 161 -8.70 -0.65 13.05
N ALA A 162 -9.03 0.55 12.56
CA ALA A 162 -8.07 1.60 12.28
C ALA A 162 -7.34 2.07 13.55
N VAL A 163 -8.05 2.29 14.65
CA VAL A 163 -7.47 2.71 15.93
C VAL A 163 -6.53 1.63 16.49
N ILE A 164 -6.97 0.37 16.51
CA ILE A 164 -6.14 -0.74 16.97
C ILE A 164 -4.89 -0.87 16.09
N ALA A 165 -5.05 -0.81 14.76
CA ALA A 165 -3.93 -0.89 13.82
C ALA A 165 -2.91 0.24 14.02
N THR A 166 -3.37 1.47 14.31
CA THR A 166 -2.48 2.60 14.64
C THR A 166 -1.71 2.31 15.92
N THR A 167 -2.40 1.87 16.97
CA THR A 167 -1.77 1.60 18.27
C THR A 167 -0.71 0.50 18.15
N VAL A 168 -1.04 -0.60 17.48
CA VAL A 168 -0.09 -1.69 17.23
C VAL A 168 1.05 -1.23 16.32
N GLY A 169 0.75 -0.49 15.26
CA GLY A 169 1.76 0.07 14.35
C GLY A 169 2.77 0.95 15.09
N ARG A 170 2.28 1.89 15.91
CA ARG A 170 3.14 2.77 16.73
C ARG A 170 3.99 2.02 17.76
N SER A 171 3.47 0.95 18.34
CA SER A 171 4.23 0.14 19.30
C SER A 171 5.38 -0.62 18.64
N LEU A 172 5.28 -0.95 17.34
CA LEU A 172 6.29 -1.71 16.61
C LEU A 172 7.30 -0.82 15.86
N THR A 173 6.84 0.29 15.28
CA THR A 173 7.66 1.18 14.43
C THR A 173 7.98 2.53 15.06
N GLY A 174 7.43 2.79 16.25
CA GLY A 174 7.52 4.11 16.89
C GLY A 174 6.45 5.07 16.38
N ASP A 175 6.29 6.20 17.08
CA ASP A 175 5.32 7.25 16.72
C ASP A 175 5.94 8.24 15.71
N VAL A 176 6.35 7.71 14.56
CA VAL A 176 6.93 8.50 13.47
C VAL A 176 5.87 8.72 12.41
N ALA A 177 5.63 9.97 12.04
CA ALA A 177 4.77 10.26 10.90
C ALA A 177 5.39 9.74 9.61
N ALA A 178 4.57 9.24 8.68
CA ALA A 178 5.07 8.69 7.42
C ALA A 178 5.90 9.70 6.57
N PHE A 179 5.80 11.00 6.90
CA PHE A 179 6.44 12.12 6.22
C PHE A 179 7.23 13.03 7.17
N ASP A 180 7.79 12.46 8.23
CA ASP A 180 8.50 13.24 9.26
C ASP A 180 9.78 13.90 8.74
N SER A 181 10.36 13.38 7.68
CA SER A 181 11.59 13.89 7.05
C SER A 181 11.35 14.85 5.87
N ILE A 182 10.16 15.45 5.77
CA ILE A 182 9.92 16.46 4.73
C ILE A 182 10.74 17.71 5.10
N PRO A 183 11.75 18.08 4.29
CA PRO A 183 12.42 19.36 4.49
C PRO A 183 11.36 20.48 4.50
N GLN A 184 11.46 21.39 5.44
CA GLN A 184 10.53 22.51 5.48
C GLN A 184 10.72 23.36 4.22
N TYR A 185 9.93 23.09 3.21
CA TYR A 185 9.87 23.92 2.01
C TYR A 185 9.19 25.24 2.39
N LYS A 186 9.97 26.30 2.40
CA LYS A 186 9.42 27.65 2.45
C LYS A 186 9.21 28.10 1.02
N LEU A 187 8.02 28.55 0.71
CA LEU A 187 7.74 29.24 -0.55
C LEU A 187 8.67 30.46 -0.63
N GLY A 188 9.58 30.44 -1.59
CA GLY A 188 10.59 31.50 -1.72
C GLY A 188 10.01 32.77 -2.30
N SER A 189 8.97 32.68 -3.13
CA SER A 189 8.36 33.83 -3.81
C SER A 189 6.91 33.57 -4.21
N ALA A 190 6.10 34.61 -4.23
CA ALA A 190 4.73 34.56 -4.76
C ALA A 190 4.65 34.16 -6.26
N ILE A 191 5.76 34.27 -6.99
CA ILE A 191 5.85 33.88 -8.39
C ILE A 191 5.77 32.35 -8.58
N GLU A 192 5.98 31.56 -7.56
CA GLU A 192 5.90 30.11 -7.60
C GLU A 192 4.45 29.59 -7.75
N TYR A 193 3.44 30.32 -7.26
CA TYR A 193 2.04 29.89 -7.34
C TYR A 193 1.55 29.65 -8.78
N PRO A 194 1.80 30.54 -9.76
CA PRO A 194 1.42 30.28 -11.14
C PRO A 194 2.02 29.02 -11.73
N PHE A 195 3.27 28.69 -11.37
CA PHE A 195 3.93 27.44 -11.81
C PHE A 195 3.25 26.20 -11.24
N TYR A 196 2.82 26.22 -9.97
CA TYR A 196 2.06 25.11 -9.37
C TYR A 196 0.68 24.94 -10.03
N ILE A 197 0.02 26.03 -10.38
CA ILE A 197 -1.27 25.98 -11.10
C ILE A 197 -1.07 25.35 -12.48
N ILE A 198 -0.07 25.80 -13.25
CA ILE A 198 0.24 25.23 -14.56
C ILE A 198 0.59 23.74 -14.44
N LEU A 199 1.42 23.37 -13.47
CA LEU A 199 1.79 21.98 -13.21
C LEU A 199 0.54 21.14 -12.88
N GLY A 200 -0.37 21.65 -12.05
CA GLY A 200 -1.64 20.99 -11.71
C GLY A 200 -2.53 20.76 -12.94
N ILE A 201 -2.64 21.76 -13.82
CA ILE A 201 -3.39 21.64 -15.07
C ILE A 201 -2.75 20.58 -15.99
N LEU A 202 -1.43 20.66 -16.19
CA LEU A 202 -0.71 19.70 -17.04
C LEU A 202 -0.80 18.27 -16.54
N THR A 203 -0.65 18.06 -15.23
CA THR A 203 -0.79 16.72 -14.62
C THR A 203 -2.23 16.21 -14.70
N GLY A 204 -3.22 17.07 -14.51
CA GLY A 204 -4.64 16.71 -14.66
C GLY A 204 -5.05 16.37 -16.09
N LEU A 205 -4.40 16.97 -17.09
CA LEU A 205 -4.61 16.63 -18.51
C LEU A 205 -3.89 15.33 -18.92
N ALA A 206 -2.81 14.98 -18.21
CA ALA A 206 -2.04 13.76 -18.48
C ALA A 206 -2.60 12.51 -17.79
N ALA A 207 -3.48 12.66 -16.79
CA ALA A 207 -4.13 11.58 -16.04
C ALA A 207 -5.40 11.09 -16.73
#